data_538a440b65112ba20217a9057ba78761
#
_entry.id   538a440b65112ba20217a9057ba78761
#
_cell.length_a   1.000
_cell.length_b   1.000
_cell.length_c   1.000
_cell.angle_alpha   90.00
_cell.angle_beta   90.00
_cell.angle_gamma   90.00
#
_symmetry.space_group_name_H-M   'P 1'
#
loop_
_entity.id
_entity.type
_entity.pdbx_description
1 polymer ?
#
loop_
_entity_poly.entity_id
_entity_poly.type
_entity_poly.pdbx_seq_one_letter_code
_entity_poly.pdbx_strand_id
1 'polypeptide(L)'
;SLSLYLVTDPFLCAQTGLVETVTAALKGGVSFVQIRDKQATTQQLISIALQVKQVIAGSHIPLVINDNVEAAIASEVDGVHIGQEDMDAAEVRELIGPDRILGLSVETEATALNLDPAIIDYAGAGPVFATQTKRDHKMPIGFTGLKRLCSCLTVPVVAIGGLKEEHCTAALAAGADGVAVVSAICGQPDPEQAARNLLASLERAEGEL
;
A
#
# COMPACT_ATOMS: atom_id res chain seq x y z
N SER A 1 -1.74 -10.88 4.01
CA SER A 1 -0.39 -10.83 3.38
C SER A 1 -0.14 -9.46 2.77
N LEU A 2 1.09 -8.97 2.83
CA LEU A 2 1.56 -7.74 2.16
C LEU A 2 2.24 -8.03 0.80
N SER A 3 2.23 -9.27 0.33
CA SER A 3 2.99 -9.73 -0.83
C SER A 3 2.76 -8.83 -2.07
N LEU A 4 1.52 -8.70 -2.55
CA LEU A 4 1.16 -7.79 -3.63
C LEU A 4 0.12 -6.78 -3.16
N TYR A 5 0.53 -5.54 -2.97
CA TYR A 5 -0.28 -4.47 -2.40
C TYR A 5 -0.65 -3.44 -3.47
N LEU A 6 -1.95 -3.28 -3.71
CA LEU A 6 -2.48 -2.27 -4.63
C LEU A 6 -2.79 -0.96 -3.88
N VAL A 7 -2.19 0.15 -4.31
CA VAL A 7 -2.62 1.50 -3.94
C VAL A 7 -3.35 2.11 -5.14
N THR A 8 -4.60 2.54 -4.96
CA THR A 8 -5.39 3.11 -6.04
C THR A 8 -5.00 4.55 -6.37
N ASP A 9 -5.25 4.94 -7.62
CA ASP A 9 -5.12 6.32 -8.08
C ASP A 9 -6.33 6.65 -8.98
N PRO A 10 -7.14 7.66 -8.64
CA PRO A 10 -8.39 7.95 -9.35
C PRO A 10 -8.16 8.37 -10.81
N PHE A 11 -7.03 9.05 -11.11
CA PHE A 11 -6.72 9.48 -12.48
C PHE A 11 -6.31 8.31 -13.37
N LEU A 12 -5.46 7.43 -12.85
CA LEU A 12 -5.04 6.23 -13.57
C LEU A 12 -6.19 5.22 -13.73
N CYS A 13 -7.09 5.15 -12.78
CA CYS A 13 -8.26 4.28 -12.85
C CYS A 13 -9.43 4.87 -13.67
N ALA A 14 -9.36 6.13 -14.11
CA ALA A 14 -10.50 6.84 -14.70
C ALA A 14 -11.10 6.15 -15.93
N GLN A 15 -10.28 5.50 -16.75
CA GLN A 15 -10.75 4.83 -17.96
C GLN A 15 -11.49 3.51 -17.68
N THR A 16 -10.99 2.72 -16.76
CA THR A 16 -11.55 1.39 -16.41
C THR A 16 -12.60 1.49 -15.32
N GLY A 17 -12.50 2.48 -14.44
CA GLY A 17 -13.20 2.57 -13.17
C GLY A 17 -12.34 2.07 -12.02
N LEU A 18 -12.45 2.71 -10.84
CA LEU A 18 -11.64 2.33 -9.68
C LEU A 18 -12.07 0.95 -9.14
N VAL A 19 -13.36 0.72 -9.01
CA VAL A 19 -13.92 -0.54 -8.49
C VAL A 19 -13.64 -1.70 -9.45
N GLU A 20 -13.77 -1.45 -10.76
CA GLU A 20 -13.46 -2.42 -11.82
C GLU A 20 -11.96 -2.75 -11.83
N THR A 21 -11.08 -1.75 -11.65
CA THR A 21 -9.63 -1.96 -11.54
C THR A 21 -9.29 -2.81 -10.32
N VAL A 22 -9.87 -2.51 -9.15
CA VAL A 22 -9.68 -3.32 -7.95
C VAL A 22 -10.19 -4.75 -8.16
N THR A 23 -11.38 -4.90 -8.75
CA THR A 23 -11.96 -6.23 -9.04
C THR A 23 -11.06 -7.07 -9.94
N ALA A 24 -10.51 -6.48 -11.00
CA ALA A 24 -9.56 -7.14 -11.89
C ALA A 24 -8.25 -7.50 -11.17
N ALA A 25 -7.71 -6.57 -10.39
CA ALA A 25 -6.47 -6.78 -9.63
C ALA A 25 -6.60 -7.90 -8.58
N LEU A 26 -7.76 -8.01 -7.92
CA LEU A 26 -8.06 -9.12 -6.99
C LEU A 26 -8.03 -10.48 -7.70
N LYS A 27 -8.61 -10.59 -8.89
CA LYS A 27 -8.53 -11.81 -9.72
C LYS A 27 -7.09 -12.12 -10.15
N GLY A 28 -6.26 -11.10 -10.28
CA GLY A 28 -4.83 -11.21 -10.57
C GLY A 28 -3.97 -11.56 -9.37
N GLY A 29 -4.54 -11.63 -8.15
CA GLY A 29 -3.85 -12.07 -6.94
C GLY A 29 -3.33 -10.96 -6.04
N VAL A 30 -3.85 -9.73 -6.17
CA VAL A 30 -3.62 -8.68 -5.17
C VAL A 30 -4.08 -9.15 -3.80
N SER A 31 -3.24 -8.98 -2.79
CA SER A 31 -3.43 -9.49 -1.42
C SER A 31 -3.68 -8.39 -0.37
N PHE A 32 -3.62 -7.12 -0.75
CA PHE A 32 -3.88 -5.96 0.10
C PHE A 32 -4.30 -4.76 -0.76
N VAL A 33 -5.29 -3.97 -0.33
CA VAL A 33 -5.80 -2.82 -1.08
C VAL A 33 -5.80 -1.57 -0.23
N GLN A 34 -5.29 -0.46 -0.79
CA GLN A 34 -5.40 0.87 -0.22
C GLN A 34 -6.15 1.81 -1.17
N ILE A 35 -7.25 2.39 -0.68
CA ILE A 35 -7.91 3.49 -1.38
C ILE A 35 -7.15 4.78 -1.08
N ARG A 36 -6.66 5.42 -2.14
CA ARG A 36 -5.97 6.71 -2.06
C ARG A 36 -6.54 7.68 -3.09
N ASP A 37 -7.12 8.77 -2.60
CA ASP A 37 -7.53 9.93 -3.37
C ASP A 37 -7.39 11.17 -2.48
N LYS A 38 -6.34 11.97 -2.73
CA LYS A 38 -6.05 13.19 -1.96
C LYS A 38 -6.99 14.35 -2.27
N GLN A 39 -7.83 14.25 -3.30
CA GLN A 39 -8.79 15.29 -3.68
C GLN A 39 -10.22 14.95 -3.26
N ALA A 40 -10.48 13.71 -2.90
CA ALA A 40 -11.79 13.27 -2.46
C ALA A 40 -12.16 13.83 -1.07
N THR A 41 -13.41 14.18 -0.91
CA THR A 41 -13.99 14.47 0.42
C THR A 41 -14.14 13.18 1.23
N THR A 42 -14.24 13.29 2.55
CA THR A 42 -14.52 12.15 3.44
C THR A 42 -15.73 11.34 2.95
N GLN A 43 -16.80 12.00 2.55
CA GLN A 43 -18.02 11.34 2.07
C GLN A 43 -17.80 10.56 0.76
N GLN A 44 -16.97 11.09 -0.14
CA GLN A 44 -16.60 10.39 -1.38
C GLN A 44 -15.73 9.16 -1.08
N LEU A 45 -14.76 9.27 -0.16
CA LEU A 45 -13.95 8.14 0.27
C LEU A 45 -14.80 7.04 0.92
N ILE A 46 -15.77 7.39 1.77
CA ILE A 46 -16.72 6.43 2.35
C ILE A 46 -17.48 5.71 1.24
N SER A 47 -18.03 6.46 0.27
CA SER A 47 -18.78 5.87 -0.84
C SER A 47 -17.95 4.87 -1.66
N ILE A 48 -16.71 5.24 -2.00
CA ILE A 48 -15.78 4.37 -2.73
C ILE A 48 -15.43 3.14 -1.88
N ALA A 49 -15.12 3.33 -0.60
CA ALA A 49 -14.76 2.25 0.31
C ALA A 49 -15.87 1.20 0.44
N LEU A 50 -17.12 1.64 0.55
CA LEU A 50 -18.29 0.73 0.61
C LEU A 50 -18.46 -0.08 -0.68
N GLN A 51 -18.21 0.51 -1.86
CA GLN A 51 -18.24 -0.20 -3.13
C GLN A 51 -17.10 -1.23 -3.22
N VAL A 52 -15.88 -0.86 -2.84
CA VAL A 52 -14.73 -1.77 -2.83
C VAL A 52 -14.92 -2.89 -1.81
N LYS A 53 -15.48 -2.62 -0.63
CA LYS A 53 -15.85 -3.67 0.35
C LYS A 53 -16.76 -4.74 -0.24
N GLN A 54 -17.70 -4.38 -1.12
CA GLN A 54 -18.59 -5.36 -1.75
C GLN A 54 -17.83 -6.33 -2.67
N VAL A 55 -16.82 -5.86 -3.40
CA VAL A 55 -16.04 -6.74 -4.30
C VAL A 55 -14.98 -7.54 -3.56
N ILE A 56 -14.52 -7.08 -2.40
CA ILE A 56 -13.57 -7.80 -1.53
C ILE A 56 -14.30 -8.83 -0.65
N ALA A 57 -15.61 -8.69 -0.46
CA ALA A 57 -16.38 -9.50 0.48
C ALA A 57 -16.11 -11.01 0.31
N GLY A 58 -15.74 -11.68 1.40
CA GLY A 58 -15.42 -13.10 1.43
C GLY A 58 -14.00 -13.49 0.98
N SER A 59 -13.18 -12.52 0.57
CA SER A 59 -11.79 -12.80 0.14
C SER A 59 -10.76 -12.76 1.25
N HIS A 60 -11.09 -12.22 2.42
CA HIS A 60 -10.15 -11.93 3.53
C HIS A 60 -8.98 -11.00 3.15
N ILE A 61 -9.11 -10.23 2.05
CA ILE A 61 -8.12 -9.25 1.62
C ILE A 61 -8.36 -7.94 2.37
N PRO A 62 -7.37 -7.42 3.13
CA PRO A 62 -7.54 -6.18 3.86
C PRO A 62 -7.73 -4.97 2.95
N LEU A 63 -8.60 -4.07 3.40
CA LEU A 63 -8.85 -2.77 2.79
C LEU A 63 -8.52 -1.65 3.78
N VAL A 64 -7.64 -0.74 3.39
CA VAL A 64 -7.32 0.46 4.17
C VAL A 64 -7.59 1.73 3.39
N ILE A 65 -7.80 2.84 4.09
CA ILE A 65 -7.91 4.18 3.50
C ILE A 65 -6.63 4.96 3.81
N ASN A 66 -6.15 5.72 2.83
CA ASN A 66 -5.01 6.60 2.98
C ASN A 66 -5.40 7.89 3.71
N ASP A 67 -4.70 8.26 4.77
CA ASP A 67 -4.74 9.49 5.58
C ASP A 67 -6.08 9.76 6.30
N ASN A 68 -7.23 9.43 5.74
CA ASN A 68 -8.54 9.84 6.25
C ASN A 68 -9.10 8.84 7.28
N VAL A 69 -8.80 9.10 8.55
CA VAL A 69 -9.24 8.28 9.71
C VAL A 69 -10.76 8.24 9.84
N GLU A 70 -11.44 9.39 9.66
CA GLU A 70 -12.90 9.49 9.74
C GLU A 70 -13.58 8.60 8.69
N ALA A 71 -13.11 8.65 7.44
CA ALA A 71 -13.64 7.80 6.37
C ALA A 71 -13.42 6.31 6.66
N ALA A 72 -12.27 5.93 7.21
CA ALA A 72 -11.97 4.56 7.56
C ALA A 72 -12.89 4.00 8.65
N ILE A 73 -13.13 4.79 9.69
CA ILE A 73 -14.05 4.43 10.78
C ILE A 73 -15.49 4.33 10.26
N ALA A 74 -15.95 5.35 9.52
CA ALA A 74 -17.34 5.43 9.05
C ALA A 74 -17.68 4.36 8.00
N SER A 75 -16.72 3.93 7.18
CA SER A 75 -16.89 2.85 6.19
C SER A 75 -16.59 1.46 6.74
N GLU A 76 -16.13 1.39 8.01
CA GLU A 76 -15.77 0.13 8.67
C GLU A 76 -14.80 -0.72 7.83
N VAL A 77 -13.79 -0.09 7.23
CA VAL A 77 -12.69 -0.80 6.57
C VAL A 77 -11.70 -1.35 7.61
N ASP A 78 -10.77 -2.20 7.16
CA ASP A 78 -9.86 -2.90 8.04
C ASP A 78 -8.81 -1.98 8.68
N GLY A 79 -8.57 -0.76 8.14
CA GLY A 79 -7.61 0.15 8.74
C GLY A 79 -7.32 1.43 7.96
N VAL A 80 -6.20 2.05 8.33
CA VAL A 80 -5.70 3.31 7.79
C VAL A 80 -4.21 3.19 7.47
N HIS A 81 -3.77 3.86 6.42
CA HIS A 81 -2.35 4.10 6.15
C HIS A 81 -2.07 5.60 6.21
N ILE A 82 -1.10 6.02 7.01
CA ILE A 82 -0.75 7.43 7.22
C ILE A 82 0.70 7.73 6.80
N GLY A 83 0.95 8.99 6.44
CA GLY A 83 2.29 9.53 6.23
C GLY A 83 2.83 10.24 7.48
N GLN A 84 4.07 10.75 7.38
CA GLN A 84 4.77 11.42 8.49
C GLN A 84 4.23 12.82 8.81
N GLU A 85 3.52 13.45 7.87
CA GLU A 85 2.98 14.80 7.99
C GLU A 85 1.47 14.80 8.28
N ASP A 86 0.88 13.59 8.40
CA ASP A 86 -0.53 13.41 8.73
C ASP A 86 -0.75 13.41 10.25
N MET A 87 -1.88 12.91 10.71
CA MET A 87 -2.18 12.77 12.13
C MET A 87 -1.16 11.86 12.84
N ASP A 88 -0.82 12.18 14.08
CA ASP A 88 0.11 11.37 14.89
C ASP A 88 -0.36 9.92 15.03
N ALA A 89 0.56 8.98 14.91
CA ALA A 89 0.24 7.55 14.88
C ALA A 89 -0.43 7.05 16.18
N ALA A 90 -0.02 7.58 17.35
CA ALA A 90 -0.64 7.20 18.62
C ALA A 90 -2.09 7.75 18.71
N GLU A 91 -2.31 8.97 18.23
CA GLU A 91 -3.66 9.55 18.15
C GLU A 91 -4.55 8.76 17.19
N VAL A 92 -4.02 8.37 16.01
CA VAL A 92 -4.77 7.51 15.07
C VAL A 92 -5.11 6.17 15.71
N ARG A 93 -4.16 5.53 16.41
CA ARG A 93 -4.37 4.25 17.10
C ARG A 93 -5.47 4.35 18.16
N GLU A 94 -5.53 5.44 18.92
CA GLU A 94 -6.60 5.68 19.89
C GLU A 94 -7.98 5.77 19.20
N LEU A 95 -8.05 6.46 18.04
CA LEU A 95 -9.30 6.65 17.30
C LEU A 95 -9.80 5.37 16.62
N ILE A 96 -8.91 4.60 16.00
CA ILE A 96 -9.31 3.39 15.26
C ILE A 96 -9.43 2.14 16.14
N GLY A 97 -8.90 2.19 17.37
CA GLY A 97 -8.86 1.06 18.31
C GLY A 97 -7.75 0.04 17.99
N PRO A 98 -7.60 -0.98 18.84
CA PRO A 98 -6.48 -1.93 18.76
C PRO A 98 -6.60 -2.95 17.60
N ASP A 99 -7.80 -3.19 17.08
CA ASP A 99 -8.06 -4.29 16.15
C ASP A 99 -7.92 -3.88 14.68
N ARG A 100 -7.94 -2.57 14.37
CA ARG A 100 -7.77 -2.08 12.99
C ARG A 100 -6.31 -1.93 12.63
N ILE A 101 -6.02 -2.17 11.36
CA ILE A 101 -4.67 -2.07 10.78
C ILE A 101 -4.24 -0.60 10.71
N LEU A 102 -3.05 -0.29 11.22
CA LEU A 102 -2.39 1.00 11.05
C LEU A 102 -1.07 0.83 10.32
N GLY A 103 -1.01 1.33 9.09
CA GLY A 103 0.22 1.40 8.30
C GLY A 103 0.87 2.78 8.37
N LEU A 104 2.19 2.82 8.30
CA LEU A 104 2.97 4.06 8.31
C LEU A 104 3.95 4.13 7.15
N SER A 105 3.97 5.27 6.43
CA SER A 105 5.02 5.56 5.44
C SER A 105 6.34 5.83 6.12
N VAL A 106 7.42 5.15 5.69
CA VAL A 106 8.78 5.30 6.21
C VAL A 106 9.73 5.65 5.08
N GLU A 107 10.33 6.84 5.16
CA GLU A 107 11.19 7.40 4.10
C GLU A 107 12.66 7.58 4.54
N THR A 108 12.94 7.47 5.84
CA THR A 108 14.28 7.67 6.42
C THR A 108 14.58 6.66 7.52
N GLU A 109 15.87 6.40 7.77
CA GLU A 109 16.31 5.55 8.88
C GLU A 109 15.88 6.13 10.24
N ALA A 110 15.90 7.46 10.40
CA ALA A 110 15.42 8.09 11.61
C ALA A 110 13.94 7.80 11.90
N THR A 111 13.10 7.84 10.88
CA THR A 111 11.69 7.46 11.01
C THR A 111 11.54 5.97 11.33
N ALA A 112 12.33 5.11 10.67
CA ALA A 112 12.31 3.67 10.92
C ALA A 112 12.68 3.32 12.37
N LEU A 113 13.72 3.96 12.91
CA LEU A 113 14.18 3.73 14.28
C LEU A 113 13.21 4.26 15.36
N ASN A 114 12.40 5.26 15.03
CA ASN A 114 11.40 5.84 15.94
C ASN A 114 10.01 5.18 15.82
N LEU A 115 9.82 4.22 14.91
CA LEU A 115 8.56 3.54 14.75
C LEU A 115 8.26 2.66 15.97
N ASP A 116 7.08 2.83 16.56
CA ASP A 116 6.61 1.98 17.67
C ASP A 116 5.83 0.77 17.15
N PRO A 117 6.40 -0.45 17.25
CA PRO A 117 5.75 -1.67 16.78
C PRO A 117 4.52 -2.08 17.61
N ALA A 118 4.28 -1.46 18.78
CA ALA A 118 3.05 -1.66 19.54
C ALA A 118 1.86 -0.89 18.96
N ILE A 119 2.13 0.11 18.10
CA ILE A 119 1.12 0.99 17.51
C ILE A 119 0.95 0.69 16.02
N ILE A 120 2.04 0.47 15.30
CA ILE A 120 2.09 0.31 13.84
C ILE A 120 2.13 -1.17 13.47
N ASP A 121 1.24 -1.59 12.57
CA ASP A 121 1.14 -2.98 12.12
C ASP A 121 2.04 -3.29 10.92
N TYR A 122 2.33 -2.31 10.06
CA TYR A 122 3.26 -2.44 8.93
C TYR A 122 3.83 -1.09 8.48
N ALA A 123 4.95 -1.14 7.81
CA ALA A 123 5.62 0.02 7.23
C ALA A 123 5.61 -0.02 5.69
N GLY A 124 5.30 1.11 5.06
CA GLY A 124 5.51 1.34 3.63
C GLY A 124 6.86 2.04 3.41
N ALA A 125 7.90 1.29 3.03
CA ALA A 125 9.26 1.81 2.89
C ALA A 125 9.54 2.32 1.47
N GLY A 126 9.90 3.59 1.34
CA GLY A 126 10.18 4.21 0.03
C GLY A 126 10.25 5.74 0.10
N PRO A 127 10.24 6.41 -1.08
CA PRO A 127 10.11 5.81 -2.42
C PRO A 127 11.41 5.13 -2.88
N VAL A 128 11.30 3.90 -3.40
CA VAL A 128 12.48 3.19 -3.93
C VAL A 128 12.98 3.89 -5.18
N PHE A 129 12.08 4.22 -6.11
CA PHE A 129 12.36 4.98 -7.32
C PHE A 129 11.47 6.22 -7.43
N ALA A 130 11.86 7.14 -8.30
CA ALA A 130 11.05 8.31 -8.62
C ALA A 130 9.68 7.90 -9.14
N THR A 131 8.63 8.59 -8.68
CA THR A 131 7.25 8.33 -9.08
C THR A 131 6.52 9.64 -9.36
N GLN A 132 5.58 9.61 -10.30
CA GLN A 132 4.72 10.75 -10.59
C GLN A 132 3.40 10.71 -9.81
N THR A 133 3.09 9.58 -9.19
CA THR A 133 1.82 9.36 -8.48
C THR A 133 1.77 10.06 -7.11
N LYS A 134 2.92 10.25 -6.46
CA LYS A 134 3.08 11.04 -5.22
C LYS A 134 4.11 12.13 -5.52
N ARG A 135 3.67 13.35 -5.79
CA ARG A 135 4.54 14.48 -6.19
C ARG A 135 5.37 15.07 -5.04
N ASP A 136 4.95 14.82 -3.82
CA ASP A 136 5.53 15.30 -2.54
C ASP A 136 6.49 14.28 -1.90
N HIS A 137 6.95 13.25 -2.66
CA HIS A 137 7.89 12.27 -2.13
C HIS A 137 9.30 12.85 -1.97
N LYS A 138 10.03 12.33 -0.98
CA LYS A 138 11.46 12.58 -0.79
C LYS A 138 12.28 11.95 -1.93
N MET A 139 13.59 12.20 -1.92
CA MET A 139 14.50 11.61 -2.91
C MET A 139 14.41 10.08 -2.88
N PRO A 140 14.43 9.42 -4.06
CA PRO A 140 14.45 7.96 -4.15
C PRO A 140 15.61 7.35 -3.38
N ILE A 141 15.33 6.30 -2.63
CA ILE A 141 16.31 5.64 -1.75
C ILE A 141 17.05 4.47 -2.43
N GLY A 142 16.55 3.98 -3.56
CA GLY A 142 17.05 2.77 -4.22
C GLY A 142 16.93 1.52 -3.34
N PHE A 143 17.37 0.37 -3.87
CA PHE A 143 17.36 -0.88 -3.09
C PHE A 143 18.34 -0.87 -1.91
N THR A 144 19.44 -0.13 -2.02
CA THR A 144 20.40 0.02 -0.90
C THR A 144 19.77 0.76 0.28
N GLY A 145 18.99 1.83 0.00
CA GLY A 145 18.22 2.53 1.04
C GLY A 145 17.10 1.66 1.59
N LEU A 146 16.36 0.94 0.72
CA LEU A 146 15.34 0.00 1.16
C LEU A 146 15.89 -1.04 2.13
N LYS A 147 17.04 -1.66 1.81
CA LYS A 147 17.69 -2.63 2.69
C LYS A 147 18.03 -2.04 4.06
N ARG A 148 18.50 -0.79 4.11
CA ARG A 148 18.76 -0.11 5.39
C ARG A 148 17.49 0.13 6.18
N LEU A 149 16.40 0.57 5.53
CA LEU A 149 15.11 0.73 6.22
C LEU A 149 14.58 -0.60 6.76
N CYS A 150 14.59 -1.65 5.95
CA CYS A 150 14.16 -3.00 6.40
C CYS A 150 14.98 -3.50 7.59
N SER A 151 16.29 -3.21 7.65
CA SER A 151 17.13 -3.63 8.78
C SER A 151 16.85 -2.86 10.08
N CYS A 152 16.19 -1.70 10.01
CA CYS A 152 15.81 -0.90 11.19
C CYS A 152 14.38 -1.19 11.68
N LEU A 153 13.54 -1.78 10.82
CA LEU A 153 12.13 -2.02 11.11
C LEU A 153 11.92 -3.41 11.72
N THR A 154 11.02 -3.50 12.70
CA THR A 154 10.62 -4.74 13.36
C THR A 154 9.20 -5.17 13.03
N VAL A 155 8.48 -4.36 12.25
CA VAL A 155 7.17 -4.66 11.70
C VAL A 155 7.31 -5.13 10.24
N PRO A 156 6.31 -5.81 9.66
CA PRO A 156 6.31 -6.15 8.25
C PRO A 156 6.50 -4.93 7.35
N VAL A 157 7.28 -5.08 6.27
CA VAL A 157 7.66 -3.98 5.37
C VAL A 157 7.18 -4.24 3.95
N VAL A 158 6.44 -3.29 3.39
CA VAL A 158 6.13 -3.28 1.95
C VAL A 158 6.96 -2.21 1.24
N ALA A 159 7.69 -2.59 0.20
CA ALA A 159 8.45 -1.64 -0.61
C ALA A 159 7.51 -0.86 -1.53
N ILE A 160 7.69 0.47 -1.64
CA ILE A 160 6.84 1.33 -2.46
C ILE A 160 7.64 2.39 -3.21
N GLY A 161 7.09 2.86 -4.32
CA GLY A 161 7.62 3.97 -5.12
C GLY A 161 8.29 3.52 -6.40
N GLY A 162 7.61 3.71 -7.54
CA GLY A 162 8.11 3.44 -8.88
C GLY A 162 8.44 1.97 -9.18
N LEU A 163 7.92 1.05 -8.38
CA LEU A 163 8.17 -0.39 -8.54
C LEU A 163 7.34 -0.99 -9.69
N LYS A 164 7.94 -1.98 -10.34
CA LYS A 164 7.37 -2.75 -11.44
C LYS A 164 7.79 -4.22 -11.30
N GLU A 165 7.34 -5.06 -12.24
CA GLU A 165 7.61 -6.50 -12.26
C GLU A 165 9.11 -6.83 -12.12
N GLU A 166 9.98 -6.18 -12.90
CA GLU A 166 11.43 -6.39 -12.89
C GLU A 166 12.12 -6.04 -11.56
N HIS A 167 11.42 -5.38 -10.65
CA HIS A 167 11.96 -4.93 -9.36
C HIS A 167 11.61 -5.87 -8.19
N CYS A 168 10.71 -6.83 -8.39
CA CYS A 168 10.19 -7.68 -7.32
C CYS A 168 11.30 -8.46 -6.60
N THR A 169 12.16 -9.16 -7.33
CA THR A 169 13.27 -9.93 -6.74
C THR A 169 14.20 -9.05 -5.91
N ALA A 170 14.57 -7.87 -6.43
CA ALA A 170 15.48 -6.97 -5.71
C ALA A 170 14.83 -6.35 -4.46
N ALA A 171 13.51 -6.11 -4.48
CA ALA A 171 12.77 -5.61 -3.32
C ALA A 171 12.73 -6.65 -2.19
N LEU A 172 12.40 -7.92 -2.49
CA LEU A 172 12.41 -9.00 -1.51
C LEU A 172 13.83 -9.29 -1.00
N ALA A 173 14.85 -9.32 -1.88
CA ALA A 173 16.25 -9.48 -1.49
C ALA A 173 16.78 -8.33 -0.61
N ALA A 174 16.14 -7.14 -0.68
CA ALA A 174 16.43 -6.03 0.23
C ALA A 174 15.76 -6.19 1.61
N GLY A 175 14.91 -7.20 1.81
CA GLY A 175 14.24 -7.52 3.07
C GLY A 175 12.79 -7.03 3.18
N ALA A 176 12.17 -6.61 2.07
CA ALA A 176 10.74 -6.32 2.07
C ALA A 176 9.91 -7.61 2.06
N ASP A 177 8.74 -7.61 2.73
CA ASP A 177 7.77 -8.71 2.76
C ASP A 177 6.84 -8.69 1.54
N GLY A 178 6.97 -7.68 0.68
CA GLY A 178 6.18 -7.52 -0.54
C GLY A 178 6.39 -6.17 -1.20
N VAL A 179 5.60 -5.91 -2.24
CA VAL A 179 5.65 -4.66 -2.99
C VAL A 179 4.28 -3.99 -3.07
N ALA A 180 4.27 -2.65 -2.89
CA ALA A 180 3.11 -1.82 -3.13
C ALA A 180 3.28 -1.08 -4.46
N VAL A 181 2.25 -1.16 -5.29
CA VAL A 181 2.26 -0.58 -6.64
C VAL A 181 1.01 0.26 -6.89
N VAL A 182 1.17 1.29 -7.73
CA VAL A 182 0.07 2.10 -8.27
C VAL A 182 -0.01 1.88 -9.78
N SER A 183 0.83 2.56 -10.55
CA SER A 183 0.77 2.57 -12.02
C SER A 183 1.18 1.24 -12.68
N ALA A 184 1.75 0.31 -11.94
CA ALA A 184 2.01 -1.04 -12.45
C ALA A 184 0.72 -1.88 -12.60
N ILE A 185 -0.40 -1.43 -11.98
CA ILE A 185 -1.73 -2.04 -12.11
C ILE A 185 -2.75 -0.99 -12.58
N CYS A 186 -2.86 0.15 -11.87
CA CYS A 186 -3.75 1.24 -12.25
C CYS A 186 -3.34 1.83 -13.59
N GLY A 187 -4.31 2.01 -14.50
CA GLY A 187 -4.08 2.56 -15.84
C GLY A 187 -3.47 1.56 -16.84
N GLN A 188 -3.25 0.31 -16.45
CA GLN A 188 -2.86 -0.74 -17.38
C GLN A 188 -4.07 -1.17 -18.23
N PRO A 189 -3.86 -1.54 -19.51
CA PRO A 189 -4.94 -2.03 -20.39
C PRO A 189 -5.66 -3.27 -19.83
N ASP A 190 -4.92 -4.10 -19.11
CA ASP A 190 -5.43 -5.30 -18.43
C ASP A 190 -4.86 -5.35 -16.99
N PRO A 191 -5.58 -4.79 -16.00
CA PRO A 191 -5.14 -4.78 -14.61
C PRO A 191 -5.05 -6.17 -13.97
N GLU A 192 -5.87 -7.14 -14.42
CA GLU A 192 -5.80 -8.53 -13.95
C GLU A 192 -4.49 -9.18 -14.39
N GLN A 193 -4.15 -9.08 -15.68
CA GLN A 193 -2.90 -9.66 -16.20
C GLN A 193 -1.66 -8.96 -15.59
N ALA A 194 -1.73 -7.65 -15.40
CA ALA A 194 -0.65 -6.89 -14.74
C ALA A 194 -0.41 -7.38 -13.31
N ALA A 195 -1.48 -7.61 -12.54
CA ALA A 195 -1.38 -8.15 -11.19
C ALA A 195 -0.85 -9.59 -11.18
N ARG A 196 -1.29 -10.47 -12.12
CA ARG A 196 -0.78 -11.84 -12.27
C ARG A 196 0.73 -11.87 -12.54
N ASN A 197 1.21 -11.00 -13.42
CA ASN A 197 2.63 -10.91 -13.74
C ASN A 197 3.47 -10.51 -12.53
N LEU A 198 3.01 -9.49 -11.78
CA LEU A 198 3.66 -9.06 -10.54
C LEU A 198 3.69 -10.17 -9.49
N LEU A 199 2.55 -10.86 -9.26
CA LEU A 199 2.50 -11.97 -8.31
C LEU A 199 3.42 -13.11 -8.71
N ALA A 200 3.43 -13.51 -9.98
CA ALA A 200 4.33 -14.56 -10.47
C ALA A 200 5.80 -14.19 -10.31
N SER A 201 6.15 -12.90 -10.41
CA SER A 201 7.53 -12.43 -10.16
C SER A 201 7.88 -12.46 -8.68
N LEU A 202 6.94 -12.14 -7.79
CA LEU A 202 7.14 -12.26 -6.34
C LEU A 202 7.31 -13.72 -5.91
N GLU A 203 6.45 -14.62 -6.37
CA GLU A 203 6.53 -16.05 -6.05
C GLU A 203 7.84 -16.69 -6.54
N ARG A 204 8.34 -16.31 -7.73
CA ARG A 204 9.65 -16.75 -8.19
C ARG A 204 10.77 -16.26 -7.30
N ALA A 205 10.72 -14.98 -6.91
CA ALA A 205 11.71 -14.38 -6.03
C ALA A 205 11.75 -15.02 -4.64
N GLU A 206 10.59 -15.34 -4.05
CA GLU A 206 10.50 -16.06 -2.77
C GLU A 206 11.11 -17.47 -2.85
N GLY A 207 10.98 -18.15 -4.00
CA GLY A 207 11.58 -19.47 -4.23
C GLY A 207 13.09 -19.46 -4.44
N GLU A 208 13.71 -18.28 -4.71
CA GLU A 208 15.14 -18.11 -4.95
C GLU A 208 15.90 -17.59 -3.72
N LEU A 209 15.21 -17.09 -2.68
CA LEU A 209 15.78 -16.55 -1.42
C LEU A 209 15.75 -17.56 -0.29
#